data_367d0736caff5a106d96d108f4bbc4b5
#
_entry.id   367d0736caff5a106d96d108f4bbc4b5
#
_cell.length_a   1.000
_cell.length_b   1.000
_cell.length_c   1.000
_cell.angle_alpha   90.00
_cell.angle_beta   90.00
_cell.angle_gamma   90.00
#
_symmetry.space_group_name_H-M   'P 1'
#
loop_
_entity.id
_entity.type
_entity.pdbx_description
1 polymer ?
#
loop_
_entity_poly.entity_id
_entity_poly.type
_entity_poly.pdbx_seq_one_letter_code
_entity_poly.pdbx_strand_id
1 'polypeptide(L)'
;MAQRPSWNSVYEGSPPWDIGRPQPDFVRLADAGKFHGHMLDVGCGTGEHVMLAASHGADAMGVDVAELAIERARAKAQQRGISAMFEVGDVLHLDRLKRQFDVITDSGVFHIFDDEERPVYVHSLRSALRPGGMYYLMCFSDRQPGDWGPRRVSQTELRAAFVDGWSIKSIEPAMFAVTIDDNGAQAWLATIERI
;
A
#
# COMPACT_ATOMS: atom_id res chain seq x y z
N MET A 1 16.21 -7.98 17.49
CA MET A 1 15.17 -7.33 16.66
C MET A 1 15.19 -5.84 16.95
N ALA A 2 15.41 -4.98 15.96
CA ALA A 2 15.23 -3.54 16.15
C ALA A 2 13.74 -3.29 16.39
N GLN A 3 13.42 -2.60 17.48
CA GLN A 3 12.05 -2.27 17.84
C GLN A 3 11.50 -1.32 16.76
N ARG A 4 10.40 -1.70 16.08
CA ARG A 4 9.75 -0.81 15.13
C ARG A 4 9.34 0.49 15.83
N PRO A 5 9.48 1.65 15.18
CA PRO A 5 8.97 2.89 15.75
C PRO A 5 7.46 2.78 15.95
N SER A 6 6.92 3.49 16.91
CA SER A 6 5.49 3.71 16.97
C SER A 6 5.07 4.47 15.71
N TRP A 7 4.32 3.83 14.82
CA TRP A 7 3.86 4.47 13.57
C TRP A 7 3.10 5.77 13.87
N ASN A 8 2.40 5.83 15.00
CA ASN A 8 1.70 7.04 15.41
C ASN A 8 2.67 8.20 15.64
N SER A 9 3.81 7.97 16.32
CA SER A 9 4.82 9.02 16.55
C SER A 9 5.53 9.47 15.26
N VAL A 10 5.62 8.62 14.26
CA VAL A 10 6.16 9.00 12.94
C VAL A 10 5.27 10.05 12.27
N TYR A 11 3.97 9.94 12.44
CA TYR A 11 3.00 10.92 11.93
C TYR A 11 2.82 12.17 12.82
N GLU A 12 3.49 12.30 13.95
CA GLU A 12 3.61 13.60 14.63
C GLU A 12 4.38 14.61 13.76
N GLY A 13 5.30 14.11 12.94
CA GLY A 13 6.02 14.86 11.92
C GLY A 13 5.40 14.75 10.52
N SER A 14 6.27 14.91 9.52
CA SER A 14 5.95 14.69 8.10
C SER A 14 6.90 13.61 7.56
N PRO A 15 6.48 12.35 7.54
CA PRO A 15 7.35 11.28 7.04
C PRO A 15 7.65 11.46 5.55
N PRO A 16 8.84 11.03 5.08
CA PRO A 16 9.29 11.32 3.72
C PRO A 16 8.44 10.72 2.60
N TRP A 17 7.60 9.75 2.92
CA TRP A 17 6.66 9.13 1.96
C TRP A 17 5.31 9.84 1.91
N ASP A 18 4.96 10.70 2.89
CA ASP A 18 3.74 11.51 2.86
C ASP A 18 3.96 12.77 2.01
N ILE A 19 3.90 12.59 0.71
CA ILE A 19 4.17 13.62 -0.30
C ILE A 19 2.97 14.53 -0.59
N GLY A 20 1.85 14.36 0.13
CA GLY A 20 0.62 15.16 -0.02
C GLY A 20 -0.14 14.93 -1.34
N ARG A 21 0.22 13.92 -2.10
CA ARG A 21 -0.42 13.50 -3.36
C ARG A 21 -0.21 11.99 -3.58
N PRO A 22 -1.01 11.35 -4.46
CA PRO A 22 -0.79 9.94 -4.82
C PRO A 22 0.57 9.74 -5.49
N GLN A 23 1.12 8.54 -5.36
CA GLN A 23 2.29 8.11 -6.13
C GLN A 23 1.97 8.07 -7.63
N PRO A 24 2.86 8.54 -8.51
CA PRO A 24 2.60 8.64 -9.95
C PRO A 24 2.16 7.33 -10.60
N ASP A 25 2.74 6.21 -10.20
CA ASP A 25 2.38 4.90 -10.74
C ASP A 25 0.95 4.47 -10.36
N PHE A 26 0.48 4.84 -9.18
CA PHE A 26 -0.92 4.59 -8.79
C PHE A 26 -1.89 5.52 -9.51
N VAL A 27 -1.49 6.76 -9.83
CA VAL A 27 -2.28 7.63 -10.72
C VAL A 27 -2.44 6.97 -12.09
N ARG A 28 -1.35 6.48 -12.66
CA ARG A 28 -1.37 5.77 -13.96
C ARG A 28 -2.27 4.53 -13.93
N LEU A 29 -2.27 3.76 -12.84
CA LEU A 29 -3.17 2.62 -12.66
C LEU A 29 -4.65 3.05 -12.57
N ALA A 30 -4.94 4.11 -11.82
CA ALA A 30 -6.30 4.66 -11.69
C ALA A 30 -6.83 5.17 -13.03
N ASP A 31 -6.03 5.95 -13.78
CA ASP A 31 -6.36 6.47 -15.11
C ASP A 31 -6.58 5.35 -16.15
N ALA A 32 -5.89 4.19 -15.95
CA ALA A 32 -6.09 2.99 -16.78
C ALA A 32 -7.31 2.15 -16.34
N GLY A 33 -8.16 2.65 -15.42
CA GLY A 33 -9.36 1.98 -14.95
C GLY A 33 -9.10 0.76 -14.06
N LYS A 34 -7.90 0.66 -13.47
CA LYS A 34 -7.52 -0.46 -12.59
C LYS A 34 -8.10 -0.34 -11.18
N PHE A 35 -8.52 0.86 -10.79
CA PHE A 35 -9.15 1.13 -9.51
C PHE A 35 -10.67 1.09 -9.69
N HIS A 36 -11.30 0.02 -9.23
CA HIS A 36 -12.74 -0.22 -9.44
C HIS A 36 -13.33 -1.07 -8.33
N GLY A 37 -14.65 -1.14 -8.26
CA GLY A 37 -15.39 -1.97 -7.31
C GLY A 37 -15.08 -1.57 -5.87
N HIS A 38 -14.98 -2.55 -4.99
CA HIS A 38 -14.52 -2.35 -3.62
C HIS A 38 -12.99 -2.36 -3.57
N MET A 39 -12.39 -1.25 -3.18
CA MET A 39 -10.94 -1.10 -3.13
C MET A 39 -10.45 -0.84 -1.72
N LEU A 40 -9.36 -1.50 -1.33
CA LEU A 40 -8.65 -1.31 -0.07
C LEU A 40 -7.23 -0.78 -0.35
N ASP A 41 -6.83 0.28 0.36
CA ASP A 41 -5.44 0.72 0.45
C ASP A 41 -4.89 0.31 1.82
N VAL A 42 -3.90 -0.59 1.85
CA VAL A 42 -3.28 -1.09 3.09
C VAL A 42 -2.11 -0.23 3.48
N GLY A 43 -2.04 0.17 4.78
CA GLY A 43 -1.08 1.18 5.23
C GLY A 43 -1.32 2.52 4.53
N CYS A 44 -2.57 2.95 4.49
CA CYS A 44 -3.01 4.06 3.65
C CYS A 44 -2.44 5.42 4.07
N GLY A 45 -1.76 5.51 5.22
CA GLY A 45 -1.24 6.75 5.75
C GLY A 45 -2.29 7.85 5.79
N THR A 46 -1.98 8.99 5.20
CA THR A 46 -2.88 10.15 5.14
C THR A 46 -3.89 10.11 3.98
N GLY A 47 -4.07 8.95 3.32
CA GLY A 47 -5.23 8.60 2.50
C GLY A 47 -5.20 9.05 1.04
N GLU A 48 -4.06 9.42 0.48
CA GLU A 48 -4.00 9.97 -0.89
C GLU A 48 -4.45 8.97 -1.97
N HIS A 49 -4.08 7.67 -1.86
CA HIS A 49 -4.50 6.64 -2.83
C HIS A 49 -5.97 6.27 -2.66
N VAL A 50 -6.49 6.28 -1.43
CA VAL A 50 -7.92 6.06 -1.15
C VAL A 50 -8.77 7.15 -1.80
N MET A 51 -8.37 8.41 -1.62
CA MET A 51 -9.07 9.55 -2.23
C MET A 51 -8.95 9.53 -3.76
N LEU A 52 -7.80 9.12 -4.31
CA LEU A 52 -7.64 8.90 -5.74
C LEU A 52 -8.63 7.85 -6.26
N ALA A 53 -8.71 6.70 -5.59
CA ALA A 53 -9.62 5.61 -5.97
C ALA A 53 -11.10 6.05 -5.93
N ALA A 54 -11.50 6.74 -4.85
CA ALA A 54 -12.85 7.28 -4.72
C ALA A 54 -13.18 8.30 -5.83
N SER A 55 -12.23 9.15 -6.22
CA SER A 55 -12.44 10.11 -7.32
C SER A 55 -12.54 9.43 -8.70
N HIS A 56 -12.07 8.20 -8.83
CA HIS A 56 -12.26 7.34 -10.01
C HIS A 56 -13.48 6.41 -9.92
N GLY A 57 -14.33 6.59 -8.89
CA GLY A 57 -15.61 5.88 -8.76
C GLY A 57 -15.53 4.53 -8.00
N ALA A 58 -14.41 4.18 -7.39
CA ALA A 58 -14.32 3.01 -6.53
C ALA A 58 -14.99 3.27 -5.17
N ASP A 59 -15.57 2.21 -4.57
CA ASP A 59 -15.91 2.19 -3.13
C ASP A 59 -14.63 1.97 -2.33
N ALA A 60 -13.97 3.07 -1.97
CA ALA A 60 -12.61 3.07 -1.48
C ALA A 60 -12.54 3.11 0.05
N MET A 61 -11.69 2.25 0.60
CA MET A 61 -11.37 2.16 2.02
C MET A 61 -9.86 2.18 2.23
N GLY A 62 -9.40 2.86 3.28
CA GLY A 62 -8.03 2.81 3.75
C GLY A 62 -7.94 2.23 5.15
N VAL A 63 -6.89 1.45 5.40
CA VAL A 63 -6.54 0.96 6.74
C VAL A 63 -5.09 1.32 7.06
N ASP A 64 -4.86 1.81 8.27
CA ASP A 64 -3.52 2.07 8.81
C ASP A 64 -3.52 1.84 10.32
N VAL A 65 -2.39 1.41 10.85
CA VAL A 65 -2.22 1.21 12.30
C VAL A 65 -2.04 2.53 13.05
N ALA A 66 -1.62 3.60 12.36
CA ALA A 66 -1.41 4.92 12.93
C ALA A 66 -2.73 5.71 13.00
N GLU A 67 -3.27 5.88 14.20
CA GLU A 67 -4.50 6.64 14.43
C GLU A 67 -4.40 8.07 13.92
N LEU A 68 -3.26 8.74 14.15
CA LEU A 68 -3.02 10.10 13.69
C LEU A 68 -3.02 10.23 12.16
N ALA A 69 -2.53 9.20 11.44
CA ALA A 69 -2.61 9.15 9.98
C ALA A 69 -4.06 9.07 9.51
N ILE A 70 -4.86 8.20 10.13
CA ILE A 70 -6.29 8.05 9.84
C ILE A 70 -7.09 9.32 10.14
N GLU A 71 -6.80 10.00 11.25
CA GLU A 71 -7.42 11.30 11.56
C GLU A 71 -7.13 12.33 10.45
N ARG A 72 -5.86 12.43 10.02
CA ARG A 72 -5.46 13.31 8.91
C ARG A 72 -6.12 12.93 7.58
N ALA A 73 -6.22 11.62 7.29
CA ALA A 73 -6.89 11.13 6.09
C ALA A 73 -8.38 11.53 6.06
N ARG A 74 -9.10 11.35 7.16
CA ARG A 74 -10.50 11.76 7.31
C ARG A 74 -10.68 13.26 7.13
N ALA A 75 -9.82 14.07 7.76
CA ALA A 75 -9.85 15.53 7.64
C ALA A 75 -9.61 16.00 6.20
N LYS A 76 -8.61 15.41 5.50
CA LYS A 76 -8.35 15.70 4.09
C LYS A 76 -9.52 15.33 3.18
N ALA A 77 -10.10 14.13 3.36
CA ALA A 77 -11.23 13.68 2.56
C ALA A 77 -12.44 14.61 2.75
N GLN A 78 -12.74 15.01 4.00
CA GLN A 78 -13.79 15.97 4.30
C GLN A 78 -13.52 17.33 3.64
N GLN A 79 -12.31 17.86 3.75
CA GLN A 79 -11.91 19.13 3.14
C GLN A 79 -12.04 19.12 1.62
N ARG A 80 -11.73 17.98 0.98
CA ARG A 80 -11.82 17.81 -0.47
C ARG A 80 -13.21 17.39 -0.96
N GLY A 81 -14.17 17.15 -0.07
CA GLY A 81 -15.51 16.68 -0.40
C GLY A 81 -15.53 15.26 -1.00
N ILE A 82 -14.54 14.42 -0.65
CA ILE A 82 -14.42 13.05 -1.16
C ILE A 82 -15.02 12.08 -0.14
N SER A 83 -15.96 11.24 -0.60
CA SER A 83 -16.53 10.16 0.20
C SER A 83 -15.62 8.94 0.14
N ALA A 84 -14.98 8.60 1.26
CA ALA A 84 -14.12 7.44 1.40
C ALA A 84 -14.12 6.97 2.87
N MET A 85 -13.81 5.69 3.10
CA MET A 85 -13.75 5.11 4.45
C MET A 85 -12.30 5.00 4.92
N PHE A 86 -12.09 5.23 6.22
CA PHE A 86 -10.78 5.09 6.85
C PHE A 86 -10.93 4.43 8.21
N GLU A 87 -10.19 3.35 8.45
CA GLU A 87 -10.20 2.61 9.71
C GLU A 87 -8.79 2.46 10.28
N VAL A 88 -8.70 2.54 11.63
CA VAL A 88 -7.49 2.14 12.33
C VAL A 88 -7.47 0.62 12.41
N GLY A 89 -6.41 -0.02 11.87
CA GLY A 89 -6.33 -1.47 11.85
C GLY A 89 -4.95 -1.99 11.50
N ASP A 90 -4.72 -3.23 11.87
CA ASP A 90 -3.47 -3.94 11.58
C ASP A 90 -3.62 -4.75 10.29
N VAL A 91 -2.79 -4.46 9.31
CA VAL A 91 -2.80 -5.13 8.00
C VAL A 91 -2.40 -6.61 8.08
N LEU A 92 -1.82 -7.07 9.18
CA LEU A 92 -1.59 -8.49 9.44
C LEU A 92 -2.88 -9.24 9.79
N HIS A 93 -4.01 -8.52 10.00
CA HIS A 93 -5.30 -9.06 10.43
C HIS A 93 -6.48 -8.46 9.65
N LEU A 94 -6.39 -8.41 8.31
CA LEU A 94 -7.42 -7.84 7.44
C LEU A 94 -8.75 -8.63 7.46
N ASP A 95 -8.75 -9.89 7.93
CA ASP A 95 -9.95 -10.68 8.19
C ASP A 95 -10.91 -10.00 9.18
N ARG A 96 -10.38 -9.14 10.06
CA ARG A 96 -11.18 -8.35 11.03
C ARG A 96 -12.06 -7.31 10.37
N LEU A 97 -11.74 -6.86 9.16
CA LEU A 97 -12.58 -5.94 8.39
C LEU A 97 -13.91 -6.57 7.96
N LYS A 98 -13.99 -7.91 7.95
CA LYS A 98 -15.18 -8.68 7.54
C LYS A 98 -15.75 -8.25 6.19
N ARG A 99 -14.88 -7.79 5.31
CA ARG A 99 -15.16 -7.34 3.93
C ARG A 99 -14.18 -7.99 2.98
N GLN A 100 -14.60 -8.09 1.72
CA GLN A 100 -13.72 -8.52 0.63
C GLN A 100 -13.67 -7.43 -0.44
N PHE A 101 -12.51 -7.31 -1.06
CA PHE A 101 -12.19 -6.26 -2.01
C PHE A 101 -11.90 -6.85 -3.39
N ASP A 102 -12.18 -6.08 -4.43
CA ASP A 102 -11.84 -6.41 -5.82
C ASP A 102 -10.40 -6.00 -6.14
N VAL A 103 -9.94 -4.92 -5.48
CA VAL A 103 -8.59 -4.37 -5.62
C VAL A 103 -8.00 -4.07 -4.24
N ILE A 104 -6.73 -4.42 -4.05
CA ILE A 104 -5.93 -3.95 -2.91
C ILE A 104 -4.69 -3.23 -3.45
N THR A 105 -4.35 -2.08 -2.86
CA THR A 105 -3.11 -1.35 -3.10
C THR A 105 -2.22 -1.36 -1.87
N ASP A 106 -0.91 -1.40 -2.11
CA ASP A 106 0.14 -1.34 -1.10
C ASP A 106 1.26 -0.41 -1.60
N SER A 107 1.42 0.71 -0.95
CA SER A 107 2.49 1.66 -1.24
C SER A 107 3.49 1.71 -0.09
N GLY A 108 4.35 0.69 0.01
CA GLY A 108 5.44 0.69 0.99
C GLY A 108 5.14 -0.02 2.29
N VAL A 109 4.18 -0.96 2.33
CA VAL A 109 3.92 -1.79 3.51
C VAL A 109 4.68 -3.11 3.45
N PHE A 110 4.69 -3.80 2.31
CA PHE A 110 5.35 -5.10 2.17
C PHE A 110 6.82 -5.09 2.61
N HIS A 111 7.55 -4.00 2.31
CA HIS A 111 8.98 -3.91 2.59
C HIS A 111 9.33 -3.62 4.06
N ILE A 112 8.33 -3.34 4.91
CA ILE A 112 8.57 -3.16 6.35
C ILE A 112 8.60 -4.48 7.11
N PHE A 113 8.07 -5.55 6.52
CA PHE A 113 7.98 -6.87 7.16
C PHE A 113 9.26 -7.68 7.00
N ASP A 114 9.61 -8.40 8.05
CA ASP A 114 10.68 -9.40 8.03
C ASP A 114 10.21 -10.72 7.39
N ASP A 115 11.09 -11.72 7.36
CA ASP A 115 10.80 -13.00 6.71
C ASP A 115 9.77 -13.85 7.47
N GLU A 116 9.57 -13.60 8.77
CA GLU A 116 8.56 -14.29 9.58
C GLU A 116 7.18 -13.66 9.39
N GLU A 117 7.11 -12.35 9.22
CA GLU A 117 5.87 -11.61 9.10
C GLU A 117 5.28 -11.60 7.68
N ARG A 118 6.14 -11.67 6.64
CA ARG A 118 5.68 -11.66 5.24
C ARG A 118 4.66 -12.76 4.91
N PRO A 119 4.83 -14.02 5.34
CA PRO A 119 3.80 -15.05 5.14
C PRO A 119 2.48 -14.73 5.82
N VAL A 120 2.52 -14.13 7.02
CA VAL A 120 1.31 -13.69 7.75
C VAL A 120 0.61 -12.58 6.99
N TYR A 121 1.37 -11.60 6.50
CA TYR A 121 0.83 -10.51 5.70
C TYR A 121 0.20 -11.00 4.38
N VAL A 122 0.88 -11.87 3.64
CA VAL A 122 0.35 -12.46 2.39
C VAL A 122 -0.93 -13.27 2.66
N HIS A 123 -0.98 -14.01 3.77
CA HIS A 123 -2.20 -14.71 4.20
C HIS A 123 -3.33 -13.71 4.55
N SER A 124 -3.02 -12.63 5.23
CA SER A 124 -3.96 -11.56 5.57
C SER A 124 -4.54 -10.90 4.30
N LEU A 125 -3.70 -10.54 3.33
CA LEU A 125 -4.13 -10.04 2.02
C LEU A 125 -5.09 -11.00 1.32
N ARG A 126 -4.75 -12.31 1.34
CA ARG A 126 -5.60 -13.35 0.74
C ARG A 126 -6.98 -13.43 1.40
N SER A 127 -7.09 -13.18 2.70
CA SER A 127 -8.39 -13.18 3.39
C SER A 127 -9.30 -12.05 2.93
N ALA A 128 -8.73 -10.90 2.56
CA ALA A 128 -9.46 -9.69 2.21
C ALA A 128 -9.69 -9.51 0.70
N LEU A 129 -8.82 -10.02 -0.16
CA LEU A 129 -8.95 -9.92 -1.62
C LEU A 129 -9.85 -11.04 -2.14
N ARG A 130 -10.77 -10.76 -3.06
CA ARG A 130 -11.63 -11.78 -3.71
C ARG A 130 -10.81 -12.67 -4.66
N PRO A 131 -11.21 -13.94 -4.90
CA PRO A 131 -10.68 -14.68 -6.05
C PRO A 131 -10.87 -13.89 -7.35
N GLY A 132 -9.82 -13.81 -8.19
CA GLY A 132 -9.77 -12.95 -9.37
C GLY A 132 -9.47 -11.48 -9.07
N GLY A 133 -9.42 -11.08 -7.81
CA GLY A 133 -9.05 -9.72 -7.40
C GLY A 133 -7.58 -9.40 -7.63
N MET A 134 -7.29 -8.10 -7.76
CA MET A 134 -5.95 -7.59 -8.09
C MET A 134 -5.28 -6.93 -6.90
N TYR A 135 -4.01 -7.25 -6.67
CA TYR A 135 -3.14 -6.60 -5.70
C TYR A 135 -2.02 -5.85 -6.43
N TYR A 136 -1.96 -4.54 -6.21
CA TYR A 136 -0.93 -3.66 -6.74
C TYR A 136 0.01 -3.27 -5.61
N LEU A 137 1.22 -3.80 -5.68
CA LEU A 137 2.26 -3.61 -4.66
C LEU A 137 3.37 -2.74 -5.21
N MET A 138 3.71 -1.65 -4.51
CA MET A 138 4.92 -0.89 -4.74
C MET A 138 5.85 -0.98 -3.53
N CYS A 139 7.07 -1.48 -3.72
CA CYS A 139 8.07 -1.66 -2.67
C CYS A 139 9.46 -1.21 -3.12
N PHE A 140 10.34 -0.84 -2.16
CA PHE A 140 11.73 -0.53 -2.48
C PHE A 140 12.40 -1.71 -3.17
N SER A 141 13.06 -1.39 -4.29
CA SER A 141 13.78 -2.34 -5.12
C SER A 141 15.17 -2.61 -4.55
N ASP A 142 15.69 -3.83 -4.76
CA ASP A 142 17.09 -4.19 -4.54
C ASP A 142 18.07 -3.39 -5.43
N ARG A 143 17.54 -2.65 -6.42
CA ARG A 143 18.30 -1.72 -7.25
C ARG A 143 18.53 -0.35 -6.60
N GLN A 144 17.81 -0.02 -5.51
CA GLN A 144 17.99 1.25 -4.81
C GLN A 144 19.37 1.30 -4.14
N PRO A 145 20.25 2.24 -4.51
CA PRO A 145 21.57 2.38 -3.91
C PRO A 145 21.49 2.91 -2.47
N GLY A 146 22.61 2.78 -1.76
CA GLY A 146 22.73 3.23 -0.37
C GLY A 146 22.01 2.31 0.62
N ASP A 147 22.00 2.72 1.87
CA ASP A 147 21.48 1.96 3.01
C ASP A 147 20.31 2.63 3.75
N TRP A 148 19.89 3.81 3.31
CA TRP A 148 18.76 4.54 3.90
C TRP A 148 17.41 3.94 3.53
N GLY A 149 16.40 4.16 4.37
CA GLY A 149 15.02 3.72 4.14
C GLY A 149 14.78 2.25 4.52
N PRO A 150 13.69 1.64 4.03
CA PRO A 150 13.29 0.29 4.38
C PRO A 150 14.16 -0.78 3.70
N ARG A 151 13.88 -2.04 4.07
CA ARG A 151 14.49 -3.21 3.42
C ARG A 151 14.29 -3.17 1.91
N ARG A 152 15.38 -3.51 1.18
CA ARG A 152 15.34 -3.71 -0.27
C ARG A 152 14.70 -5.06 -0.57
N VAL A 153 13.85 -5.10 -1.58
CA VAL A 153 13.14 -6.31 -2.00
C VAL A 153 13.56 -6.65 -3.43
N SER A 154 14.00 -7.87 -3.64
CA SER A 154 14.30 -8.40 -4.97
C SER A 154 13.05 -8.96 -5.64
N GLN A 155 13.08 -9.06 -6.98
CA GLN A 155 12.02 -9.77 -7.71
C GLN A 155 11.91 -11.24 -7.31
N THR A 156 13.02 -11.87 -6.91
CA THR A 156 13.05 -13.25 -6.42
C THR A 156 12.26 -13.39 -5.11
N GLU A 157 12.45 -12.45 -4.17
CA GLU A 157 11.67 -12.43 -2.93
C GLU A 157 10.18 -12.22 -3.19
N LEU A 158 9.80 -11.33 -4.11
CA LEU A 158 8.40 -11.15 -4.51
C LEU A 158 7.80 -12.45 -5.06
N ARG A 159 8.52 -13.14 -5.96
CA ARG A 159 8.05 -14.42 -6.52
C ARG A 159 7.97 -15.53 -5.48
N ALA A 160 8.85 -15.52 -4.49
CA ALA A 160 8.82 -16.49 -3.39
C ALA A 160 7.68 -16.23 -2.39
N ALA A 161 7.30 -14.97 -2.20
CA ALA A 161 6.23 -14.60 -1.26
C ALA A 161 4.83 -14.90 -1.82
N PHE A 162 4.63 -14.74 -3.14
CA PHE A 162 3.33 -14.91 -3.79
C PHE A 162 3.32 -16.18 -4.65
N VAL A 163 3.14 -17.33 -4.01
CA VAL A 163 3.10 -18.66 -4.61
C VAL A 163 1.67 -19.22 -4.64
N ASP A 164 1.31 -20.11 -3.77
CA ASP A 164 0.03 -20.83 -3.77
C ASP A 164 -1.19 -19.89 -3.64
N GLY A 165 -2.04 -19.88 -4.67
CA GLY A 165 -3.24 -19.06 -4.75
C GLY A 165 -2.99 -17.62 -5.22
N TRP A 166 -1.81 -17.36 -5.81
CA TRP A 166 -1.44 -16.08 -6.40
C TRP A 166 -0.85 -16.27 -7.81
N SER A 167 -1.04 -15.28 -8.67
CA SER A 167 -0.47 -15.20 -10.01
C SER A 167 0.16 -13.83 -10.22
N ILE A 168 1.49 -13.76 -10.27
CA ILE A 168 2.19 -12.52 -10.59
C ILE A 168 2.09 -12.27 -12.09
N LYS A 169 1.40 -11.19 -12.47
CA LYS A 169 1.21 -10.78 -13.87
C LYS A 169 2.40 -9.98 -14.38
N SER A 170 2.92 -9.05 -13.58
CA SER A 170 4.13 -8.28 -13.89
C SER A 170 4.86 -7.85 -12.63
N ILE A 171 6.16 -7.59 -12.77
CA ILE A 171 6.99 -6.84 -11.82
C ILE A 171 7.80 -5.86 -12.66
N GLU A 172 7.48 -4.58 -12.55
CA GLU A 172 8.04 -3.52 -13.39
C GLU A 172 8.89 -2.57 -12.54
N PRO A 173 9.97 -1.97 -13.10
CA PRO A 173 10.66 -0.87 -12.47
C PRO A 173 9.70 0.30 -12.21
N ALA A 174 9.80 0.88 -11.03
CA ALA A 174 8.99 2.01 -10.58
C ALA A 174 9.84 2.97 -9.74
N MET A 175 9.28 4.12 -9.40
CA MET A 175 9.93 5.13 -8.56
C MET A 175 8.99 5.59 -7.46
N PHE A 176 9.40 5.46 -6.19
CA PHE A 176 8.74 6.19 -5.12
C PHE A 176 9.10 7.66 -5.18
N ALA A 177 8.11 8.52 -5.28
CA ALA A 177 8.30 9.92 -4.97
C ALA A 177 8.40 10.07 -3.44
N VAL A 178 9.41 10.79 -2.98
CA VAL A 178 9.68 11.07 -1.56
C VAL A 178 10.06 12.54 -1.40
N THR A 179 9.87 13.10 -0.20
CA THR A 179 10.16 14.52 0.07
C THR A 179 11.64 14.84 0.28
N ILE A 180 12.47 13.82 0.46
CA ILE A 180 13.91 13.95 0.80
C ILE A 180 14.86 13.78 -0.40
N ASP A 181 14.34 13.38 -1.56
CA ASP A 181 15.11 13.21 -2.79
C ASP A 181 14.19 13.45 -4.00
N ASP A 182 14.49 14.49 -4.79
CA ASP A 182 13.71 14.85 -5.97
C ASP A 182 13.74 13.76 -7.07
N ASN A 183 14.78 12.92 -7.08
CA ASN A 183 14.87 11.78 -7.99
C ASN A 183 14.02 10.58 -7.52
N GLY A 184 13.53 10.60 -6.29
CA GLY A 184 12.80 9.50 -5.69
C GLY A 184 13.66 8.30 -5.32
N ALA A 185 13.01 7.19 -4.98
CA ALA A 185 13.67 5.92 -4.66
C ALA A 185 13.27 4.83 -5.66
N GLN A 186 14.25 4.04 -6.11
CA GLN A 186 13.98 2.92 -7.02
C GLN A 186 13.09 1.87 -6.37
N ALA A 187 12.03 1.50 -7.07
CA ALA A 187 11.00 0.60 -6.60
C ALA A 187 10.70 -0.52 -7.61
N TRP A 188 9.97 -1.51 -7.16
CA TRP A 188 9.22 -2.43 -7.99
C TRP A 188 7.73 -2.12 -7.87
N LEU A 189 7.01 -2.10 -9.01
CA LEU A 189 5.56 -2.17 -9.06
C LEU A 189 5.18 -3.58 -9.50
N ALA A 190 4.57 -4.35 -8.61
CA ALA A 190 4.08 -5.68 -8.92
C ALA A 190 2.56 -5.68 -9.08
N THR A 191 2.08 -6.34 -10.14
CA THR A 191 0.68 -6.63 -10.41
C THR A 191 0.44 -8.10 -10.14
N ILE A 192 -0.41 -8.41 -9.17
CA ILE A 192 -0.60 -9.75 -8.63
C ILE A 192 -2.10 -10.06 -8.56
N GLU A 193 -2.52 -11.20 -9.07
CA GLU A 193 -3.90 -11.67 -8.99
C GLU A 193 -4.05 -12.76 -7.94
N ARG A 194 -5.13 -12.73 -7.16
CA ARG A 194 -5.55 -13.86 -6.34
C ARG A 194 -6.29 -14.88 -7.22
N ILE A 195 -5.76 -16.11 -7.28
CA ILE A 195 -6.37 -17.24 -8.01
C ILE A 195 -7.42 -17.93 -7.13
#